data_e0b98fc699d15c32f92c27f5a5eaadb4
#
_entry.id   e0b98fc699d15c32f92c27f5a5eaadb4
#
_cell.length_a   1.000
_cell.length_b   1.000
_cell.length_c   1.000
_cell.angle_alpha   90.00
_cell.angle_beta   90.00
_cell.angle_gamma   90.00
#
_symmetry.space_group_name_H-M   'P 1'
#
loop_
_entity.id
_entity.type
_entity.pdbx_description
1 polymer ?
#
loop_
_entity_poly.entity_id
_entity_poly.type
_entity_poly.pdbx_seq_one_letter_code
_entity_poly.pdbx_strand_id
1 'polypeptide(L)'
;KSSILVLKMKKVLFVLFFFTLLSSNSSAEFTFVQTKNVALDTPGIRGINFKPDGTRMYITNRYDDQKAYMIEYSLSKPFDISTATISFTGGKPKGTALACDGAGGDDHMELPHAIEFKPDGTRVFVTTNKDFSGNPGVAVFQFRLSTPWDSTTLVCEKIYEVDVTDSGKNPPDEDQVRTLAFKPDGTRMFVGGKAEHKIRQYDLATPFDLRSGVTPGGISGALSSADNNMRNIQFNPDGTQLFIAGNQNTRMNKYNLSTAYDITTLSSSFTTFDLGSRTNNMMGFIFASNFTKLFVTSDDGNNDDSGNDNQIHEYEI
;
A
#
# COMPACT_ATOMS: atom_id res chain seq x y z
N LYS A 1 26.26 -80.04 41.18
CA LYS A 1 27.27 -79.11 40.61
C LYS A 1 26.54 -78.02 39.85
N SER A 2 26.46 -76.84 40.49
CA SER A 2 25.78 -75.70 40.02
C SER A 2 26.75 -74.83 39.22
N SER A 3 26.44 -74.48 37.98
CA SER A 3 27.21 -73.54 37.16
C SER A 3 26.48 -72.21 37.17
N ILE A 4 27.05 -71.22 37.77
CA ILE A 4 26.56 -69.88 37.82
C ILE A 4 26.97 -69.16 36.51
N LEU A 5 26.00 -68.79 35.71
CA LEU A 5 26.21 -68.03 34.51
C LEU A 5 26.21 -66.51 34.85
N VAL A 6 27.40 -65.88 34.78
CA VAL A 6 27.55 -64.43 35.02
C VAL A 6 27.19 -63.69 33.76
N LEU A 7 26.03 -63.01 33.80
CA LEU A 7 25.58 -62.13 32.71
C LEU A 7 26.26 -60.75 32.83
N LYS A 8 27.18 -60.45 31.93
CA LYS A 8 27.80 -59.11 31.85
C LYS A 8 26.78 -58.13 31.24
N MET A 9 26.19 -57.27 32.06
CA MET A 9 25.41 -56.12 31.61
C MET A 9 26.37 -55.06 31.06
N LYS A 10 26.33 -54.89 29.72
CA LYS A 10 26.90 -53.72 29.07
C LYS A 10 26.02 -52.51 29.40
N LYS A 11 26.58 -51.52 30.11
CA LYS A 11 25.94 -50.20 30.28
C LYS A 11 25.92 -49.52 28.91
N VAL A 12 24.74 -49.45 28.29
CA VAL A 12 24.49 -48.58 27.12
C VAL A 12 24.23 -47.19 27.68
N LEU A 13 25.20 -46.31 27.50
CA LEU A 13 25.08 -44.89 27.81
C LEU A 13 24.19 -44.26 26.72
N PHE A 14 22.92 -43.99 27.03
CA PHE A 14 22.04 -43.20 26.19
C PHE A 14 22.40 -41.72 26.36
N VAL A 15 23.15 -41.18 25.39
CA VAL A 15 23.35 -39.74 25.29
C VAL A 15 22.09 -39.18 24.62
N LEU A 16 21.18 -38.62 25.42
CA LEU A 16 20.10 -37.78 24.91
C LEU A 16 20.71 -36.49 24.35
N PHE A 17 20.86 -36.40 23.06
CA PHE A 17 21.05 -35.12 22.39
C PHE A 17 19.72 -34.38 22.43
N PHE A 18 19.60 -33.45 23.38
CA PHE A 18 18.58 -32.39 23.32
C PHE A 18 18.97 -31.47 22.18
N PHE A 19 18.40 -31.70 20.99
CA PHE A 19 18.31 -30.68 19.97
C PHE A 19 17.31 -29.63 20.49
N THR A 20 17.80 -28.60 21.16
CA THR A 20 17.05 -27.35 21.27
C THR A 20 16.96 -26.81 19.85
N LEU A 21 15.83 -27.02 19.20
CA LEU A 21 15.41 -26.19 18.08
C LEU A 21 15.28 -24.76 18.63
N LEU A 22 16.36 -24.00 18.57
CA LEU A 22 16.29 -22.57 18.53
C LEU A 22 15.51 -22.24 17.27
N SER A 23 14.18 -22.09 17.40
CA SER A 23 13.41 -21.33 16.44
C SER A 23 13.94 -19.90 16.50
N SER A 24 14.92 -19.60 15.66
CA SER A 24 15.18 -18.22 15.31
C SER A 24 13.89 -17.74 14.64
N ASN A 25 13.09 -16.99 15.37
CA ASN A 25 12.13 -16.07 14.75
C ASN A 25 12.99 -15.04 14.01
N SER A 26 13.47 -15.36 12.83
CA SER A 26 13.90 -14.36 11.89
C SER A 26 12.62 -13.62 11.51
N SER A 27 12.36 -12.49 12.14
CA SER A 27 11.51 -11.48 11.51
C SER A 27 12.10 -11.29 10.10
N ALA A 28 11.29 -11.41 9.06
CA ALA A 28 11.74 -11.12 7.71
C ALA A 28 12.39 -9.73 7.75
N GLU A 29 13.68 -9.68 7.50
CA GLU A 29 14.45 -8.45 7.56
C GLU A 29 14.42 -7.85 6.16
N PHE A 30 13.94 -6.62 6.05
CA PHE A 30 13.92 -5.91 4.78
C PHE A 30 15.36 -5.52 4.41
N THR A 31 15.92 -6.18 3.41
CA THR A 31 17.26 -5.89 2.90
C THR A 31 17.18 -4.85 1.80
N PHE A 32 17.77 -3.69 2.04
CA PHE A 32 17.83 -2.62 1.03
C PHE A 32 18.62 -3.08 -0.20
N VAL A 33 18.05 -2.87 -1.40
CA VAL A 33 18.65 -3.22 -2.69
C VAL A 33 19.16 -1.98 -3.41
N GLN A 34 18.27 -1.04 -3.72
CA GLN A 34 18.58 0.12 -4.53
C GLN A 34 17.60 1.27 -4.36
N THR A 35 17.99 2.44 -4.85
CA THR A 35 17.14 3.63 -4.97
C THR A 35 17.09 4.11 -6.42
N LYS A 36 15.92 4.51 -6.89
CA LYS A 36 15.72 5.24 -8.15
C LYS A 36 15.22 6.64 -7.85
N ASN A 37 15.95 7.65 -8.31
CA ASN A 37 15.48 9.03 -8.30
C ASN A 37 14.52 9.24 -9.48
N VAL A 38 13.35 9.82 -9.21
CA VAL A 38 12.31 10.12 -10.19
C VAL A 38 11.84 11.58 -10.14
N ALA A 39 12.55 12.44 -9.43
CA ALA A 39 12.16 13.81 -9.18
C ALA A 39 11.90 14.63 -10.45
N LEU A 40 12.67 14.39 -11.53
CA LEU A 40 12.45 15.06 -12.81
C LEU A 40 11.15 14.66 -13.50
N ASP A 41 10.60 13.51 -13.16
CA ASP A 41 9.37 12.96 -13.73
C ASP A 41 8.17 13.16 -12.81
N THR A 42 8.40 13.18 -11.49
CA THR A 42 7.37 13.13 -10.45
C THR A 42 7.64 14.15 -9.36
N PRO A 43 7.35 15.45 -9.56
CA PRO A 43 7.66 16.48 -8.57
C PRO A 43 6.93 16.34 -7.23
N GLY A 44 5.91 15.50 -7.14
CA GLY A 44 5.17 15.24 -5.89
C GLY A 44 4.72 13.79 -5.81
N ILE A 45 5.69 12.87 -5.69
CA ILE A 45 5.44 11.42 -5.63
C ILE A 45 4.49 11.04 -4.49
N ARG A 46 3.58 10.09 -4.76
CA ARG A 46 2.63 9.57 -3.78
C ARG A 46 2.56 8.04 -3.86
N GLY A 47 1.43 7.47 -4.22
CA GLY A 47 1.21 6.03 -4.31
C GLY A 47 2.04 5.35 -5.41
N ILE A 48 2.28 4.07 -5.24
CA ILE A 48 2.99 3.21 -6.19
C ILE A 48 2.23 1.89 -6.36
N ASN A 49 2.16 1.40 -7.60
CA ASN A 49 1.64 0.07 -7.90
C ASN A 49 2.39 -0.56 -9.08
N PHE A 50 2.31 -1.87 -9.24
CA PHE A 50 2.92 -2.61 -10.33
C PHE A 50 1.89 -3.44 -11.08
N LYS A 51 2.09 -3.61 -12.38
CA LYS A 51 1.47 -4.70 -13.10
C LYS A 51 1.97 -6.03 -12.50
N PRO A 52 1.13 -7.06 -12.37
CA PRO A 52 1.50 -8.33 -11.70
C PRO A 52 2.73 -9.03 -12.28
N ASP A 53 3.03 -8.83 -13.57
CA ASP A 53 4.23 -9.39 -14.20
C ASP A 53 5.49 -8.52 -13.99
N GLY A 54 5.38 -7.40 -13.30
CA GLY A 54 6.49 -6.50 -12.98
C GLY A 54 7.03 -5.69 -14.16
N THR A 55 6.43 -5.77 -15.33
CA THR A 55 6.92 -5.06 -16.54
C THR A 55 6.50 -3.60 -16.61
N ARG A 56 5.54 -3.20 -15.77
CA ARG A 56 5.08 -1.80 -15.63
C ARG A 56 4.96 -1.41 -14.17
N MET A 57 5.26 -0.14 -13.91
CA MET A 57 5.12 0.51 -12.61
C MET A 57 4.32 1.80 -12.80
N TYR A 58 3.42 2.08 -11.86
CA TYR A 58 2.54 3.24 -11.87
C TYR A 58 2.76 4.04 -10.60
N ILE A 59 2.81 5.36 -10.74
CA ILE A 59 2.96 6.29 -9.64
C ILE A 59 1.87 7.34 -9.74
N THR A 60 1.19 7.62 -8.63
CA THR A 60 0.38 8.82 -8.51
C THR A 60 1.27 10.00 -8.14
N ASN A 61 1.00 11.13 -8.74
CA ASN A 61 1.82 12.32 -8.63
C ASN A 61 0.96 13.58 -8.55
N ARG A 62 1.44 14.58 -7.80
CA ARG A 62 0.86 15.90 -7.74
C ARG A 62 1.84 16.90 -8.37
N TYR A 63 1.38 17.70 -9.32
CA TYR A 63 2.14 18.83 -9.86
C TYR A 63 1.86 20.14 -9.09
N ASP A 64 2.61 21.18 -9.39
CA ASP A 64 2.52 22.52 -8.75
C ASP A 64 1.13 23.16 -8.85
N ASP A 65 0.38 22.82 -9.91
CA ASP A 65 -1.02 23.22 -10.08
C ASP A 65 -2.00 22.43 -9.21
N GLN A 66 -1.51 21.58 -8.30
CA GLN A 66 -2.25 20.66 -7.43
C GLN A 66 -2.93 19.50 -8.16
N LYS A 67 -2.90 19.45 -9.50
CA LYS A 67 -3.54 18.39 -10.30
C LYS A 67 -2.84 17.06 -10.15
N ALA A 68 -3.63 16.01 -10.16
CA ALA A 68 -3.17 14.63 -10.04
C ALA A 68 -2.92 14.00 -11.41
N TYR A 69 -1.82 13.25 -11.48
CA TYR A 69 -1.46 12.48 -12.67
C TYR A 69 -1.05 11.06 -12.28
N MET A 70 -1.28 10.14 -13.19
CA MET A 70 -0.71 8.79 -13.15
C MET A 70 0.47 8.73 -14.11
N ILE A 71 1.63 8.43 -13.58
CA ILE A 71 2.86 8.26 -14.36
C ILE A 71 3.12 6.77 -14.53
N GLU A 72 3.31 6.35 -15.77
CA GLU A 72 3.58 4.97 -16.14
C GLU A 72 5.03 4.81 -16.55
N TYR A 73 5.70 3.80 -15.98
CA TYR A 73 7.05 3.36 -16.33
C TYR A 73 7.02 1.96 -16.92
N SER A 74 7.78 1.75 -17.98
CA SER A 74 8.11 0.42 -18.51
C SER A 74 9.41 -0.07 -17.90
N LEU A 75 9.44 -1.34 -17.46
CA LEU A 75 10.63 -1.98 -16.90
C LEU A 75 11.10 -3.07 -17.87
N SER A 76 12.37 -3.00 -18.30
CA SER A 76 12.96 -4.01 -19.19
C SER A 76 13.29 -5.32 -18.45
N LYS A 77 13.44 -5.26 -17.12
CA LYS A 77 13.51 -6.41 -16.21
C LYS A 77 12.37 -6.29 -15.19
N PRO A 78 11.52 -7.31 -15.06
CA PRO A 78 10.43 -7.30 -14.10
C PRO A 78 10.88 -6.95 -12.68
N PHE A 79 10.18 -6.00 -12.06
CA PHE A 79 10.43 -5.52 -10.69
C PHE A 79 11.84 -4.98 -10.41
N ASP A 80 12.64 -4.67 -11.42
CA ASP A 80 13.96 -4.02 -11.27
C ASP A 80 13.79 -2.53 -11.61
N ILE A 81 13.66 -1.69 -10.58
CA ILE A 81 13.42 -0.25 -10.77
C ILE A 81 14.57 0.48 -11.44
N SER A 82 15.81 -0.06 -11.44
CA SER A 82 16.92 0.52 -12.17
C SER A 82 16.67 0.58 -13.68
N THR A 83 15.86 -0.36 -14.19
CA THR A 83 15.52 -0.48 -15.62
C THR A 83 14.27 0.30 -16.01
N ALA A 84 13.59 0.96 -15.05
CA ALA A 84 12.38 1.71 -15.31
C ALA A 84 12.64 2.93 -16.17
N THR A 85 11.88 3.06 -17.25
CA THR A 85 11.86 4.21 -18.16
C THR A 85 10.43 4.74 -18.28
N ILE A 86 10.28 6.07 -18.27
CA ILE A 86 8.93 6.67 -18.37
C ILE A 86 8.32 6.36 -19.74
N SER A 87 7.07 5.91 -19.75
CA SER A 87 6.34 5.56 -20.97
C SER A 87 5.77 6.80 -21.69
N PHE A 88 5.67 7.92 -21.01
CA PHE A 88 5.12 9.16 -21.54
C PHE A 88 6.23 10.03 -22.17
N THR A 89 6.06 10.41 -23.43
CA THR A 89 7.05 11.17 -24.21
C THR A 89 6.70 12.63 -24.43
N GLY A 90 5.59 13.10 -23.86
CA GLY A 90 5.14 14.51 -23.93
C GLY A 90 5.94 15.47 -23.06
N GLY A 91 5.60 16.76 -23.12
CA GLY A 91 6.14 17.78 -22.21
C GLY A 91 5.62 17.63 -20.76
N LYS A 92 5.94 18.61 -19.91
CA LYS A 92 5.32 18.67 -18.56
C LYS A 92 3.86 19.19 -18.66
N PRO A 93 2.89 18.69 -17.84
CA PRO A 93 3.06 17.60 -16.87
C PRO A 93 3.24 16.24 -17.56
N LYS A 94 4.09 15.38 -16.98
CA LYS A 94 4.27 14.00 -17.45
C LYS A 94 3.18 13.10 -16.85
N GLY A 95 2.67 12.17 -17.66
CA GLY A 95 1.67 11.20 -17.22
C GLY A 95 0.25 11.53 -17.71
N THR A 96 -0.67 10.64 -17.41
CA THR A 96 -2.10 10.77 -17.73
C THR A 96 -2.82 11.50 -16.60
N ALA A 97 -3.58 12.54 -16.94
CA ALA A 97 -4.36 13.29 -15.96
C ALA A 97 -5.43 12.41 -15.30
N LEU A 98 -5.56 12.50 -13.99
CA LEU A 98 -6.63 11.87 -13.22
C LEU A 98 -7.81 12.86 -13.17
N ALA A 99 -8.58 12.89 -14.25
CA ALA A 99 -9.71 13.80 -14.41
C ALA A 99 -11.04 13.05 -14.29
N CYS A 100 -12.02 13.69 -13.66
CA CYS A 100 -13.35 13.11 -13.41
C CYS A 100 -14.36 14.25 -13.32
N ASP A 101 -15.42 14.21 -14.09
CA ASP A 101 -16.49 15.20 -14.04
C ASP A 101 -17.02 15.36 -12.61
N GLY A 102 -17.03 16.57 -12.10
CA GLY A 102 -17.43 16.88 -10.73
C GLY A 102 -16.32 16.76 -9.69
N ALA A 103 -15.06 16.54 -10.11
CA ALA A 103 -13.90 16.43 -9.22
C ALA A 103 -13.34 17.81 -8.76
N GLY A 104 -13.99 18.91 -9.10
CA GLY A 104 -13.57 20.28 -8.78
C GLY A 104 -13.64 21.21 -9.98
N GLY A 105 -13.17 22.44 -9.84
CA GLY A 105 -13.36 23.50 -10.83
C GLY A 105 -12.83 23.23 -12.24
N ASP A 106 -11.90 22.27 -12.40
CA ASP A 106 -11.30 21.88 -13.68
C ASP A 106 -11.46 20.37 -13.95
N ASP A 107 -12.38 19.67 -13.24
CA ASP A 107 -12.61 18.24 -13.34
C ASP A 107 -11.36 17.35 -13.06
N HIS A 108 -10.33 17.91 -12.46
CA HIS A 108 -9.12 17.18 -12.06
C HIS A 108 -9.19 16.75 -10.60
N MET A 109 -8.79 15.50 -10.35
CA MET A 109 -8.46 15.09 -8.99
C MET A 109 -7.30 15.95 -8.48
N GLU A 110 -7.33 16.28 -7.21
CA GLU A 110 -6.23 16.93 -6.51
C GLU A 110 -5.68 16.02 -5.40
N LEU A 111 -4.42 16.22 -5.01
CA LEU A 111 -3.78 15.52 -3.91
C LEU A 111 -4.02 13.99 -3.90
N PRO A 112 -3.61 13.26 -4.95
CA PRO A 112 -3.75 11.81 -5.00
C PRO A 112 -2.87 11.16 -3.93
N HIS A 113 -3.28 9.99 -3.46
CA HIS A 113 -2.51 9.17 -2.53
C HIS A 113 -2.37 7.73 -3.04
N ALA A 114 -3.06 6.79 -2.42
CA ALA A 114 -2.95 5.38 -2.80
C ALA A 114 -3.50 5.12 -4.21
N ILE A 115 -2.90 4.16 -4.87
CA ILE A 115 -3.31 3.65 -6.18
C ILE A 115 -3.42 2.14 -6.11
N GLU A 116 -4.54 1.59 -6.61
CA GLU A 116 -4.79 0.16 -6.62
C GLU A 116 -5.45 -0.28 -7.92
N PHE A 117 -4.90 -1.30 -8.57
CA PHE A 117 -5.48 -1.84 -9.79
C PHE A 117 -6.35 -3.07 -9.51
N LYS A 118 -7.44 -3.21 -10.27
CA LYS A 118 -8.06 -4.52 -10.42
C LYS A 118 -7.03 -5.48 -11.05
N PRO A 119 -6.95 -6.75 -10.60
CA PRO A 119 -5.92 -7.68 -11.06
C PRO A 119 -5.82 -7.92 -12.57
N ASP A 120 -6.88 -7.67 -13.32
CA ASP A 120 -6.88 -7.78 -14.79
C ASP A 120 -6.49 -6.47 -15.51
N GLY A 121 -6.21 -5.39 -14.75
CA GLY A 121 -5.81 -4.09 -15.29
C GLY A 121 -6.91 -3.28 -15.99
N THR A 122 -8.15 -3.72 -15.92
CA THR A 122 -9.27 -3.03 -16.58
C THR A 122 -9.80 -1.85 -15.76
N ARG A 123 -9.46 -1.77 -14.48
CA ARG A 123 -9.82 -0.68 -13.59
C ARG A 123 -8.66 -0.29 -12.69
N VAL A 124 -8.64 0.98 -12.30
CA VAL A 124 -7.75 1.53 -11.28
C VAL A 124 -8.53 2.42 -10.33
N PHE A 125 -8.12 2.39 -9.08
CA PHE A 125 -8.71 3.15 -7.99
C PHE A 125 -7.65 4.04 -7.37
N VAL A 126 -8.00 5.30 -7.09
CA VAL A 126 -7.08 6.29 -6.50
C VAL A 126 -7.80 7.02 -5.38
N THR A 127 -7.15 7.19 -4.25
CA THR A 127 -7.66 8.01 -3.15
C THR A 127 -7.20 9.45 -3.27
N THR A 128 -7.99 10.36 -2.72
CA THR A 128 -7.64 11.77 -2.58
C THR A 128 -7.92 12.25 -1.16
N ASN A 129 -7.21 13.28 -0.75
CA ASN A 129 -7.40 13.95 0.54
C ASN A 129 -7.79 15.41 0.41
N LYS A 130 -8.34 15.84 -0.72
CA LYS A 130 -8.76 17.24 -0.91
C LYS A 130 -10.26 17.38 -1.12
N ASP A 131 -10.80 18.50 -0.64
CA ASP A 131 -12.18 18.91 -0.78
C ASP A 131 -12.59 19.11 -2.24
N PHE A 132 -13.76 18.56 -2.60
CA PHE A 132 -14.46 18.89 -3.83
C PHE A 132 -15.54 19.90 -3.52
N SER A 133 -15.49 21.08 -4.14
CA SER A 133 -16.59 22.08 -4.17
C SER A 133 -17.44 22.17 -2.90
N GLY A 134 -16.81 22.19 -1.70
CA GLY A 134 -17.47 22.40 -0.42
C GLY A 134 -17.88 21.14 0.36
N ASN A 135 -17.52 19.94 -0.11
CA ASN A 135 -17.56 18.71 0.68
C ASN A 135 -16.15 18.32 1.16
N PRO A 136 -15.97 17.87 2.41
CA PRO A 136 -14.70 17.35 2.85
C PRO A 136 -14.27 16.18 1.96
N GLY A 137 -13.18 16.36 1.22
CA GLY A 137 -12.77 15.60 0.08
C GLY A 137 -12.18 14.23 0.37
N VAL A 138 -12.94 13.37 0.99
CA VAL A 138 -12.55 11.99 1.29
C VAL A 138 -13.21 11.05 0.29
N ALA A 139 -12.52 10.75 -0.80
CA ALA A 139 -13.09 9.96 -1.88
C ALA A 139 -12.13 8.92 -2.45
N VAL A 140 -12.72 7.88 -3.02
CA VAL A 140 -12.06 6.90 -3.89
C VAL A 140 -12.59 7.11 -5.30
N PHE A 141 -11.68 7.39 -6.22
CA PHE A 141 -11.97 7.53 -7.65
C PHE A 141 -11.80 6.18 -8.33
N GLN A 142 -12.78 5.77 -9.10
CA GLN A 142 -12.73 4.59 -9.95
C GLN A 142 -12.60 5.02 -11.40
N PHE A 143 -11.57 4.53 -12.07
CA PHE A 143 -11.34 4.70 -13.49
C PHE A 143 -11.38 3.36 -14.20
N ARG A 144 -11.87 3.35 -15.45
CA ARG A 144 -11.79 2.23 -16.37
C ARG A 144 -10.67 2.48 -17.37
N LEU A 145 -9.95 1.41 -17.73
CA LEU A 145 -8.99 1.41 -18.82
C LEU A 145 -9.57 0.59 -19.98
N SER A 146 -9.70 1.20 -21.18
CA SER A 146 -10.19 0.47 -22.37
C SER A 146 -9.17 -0.53 -22.90
N THR A 147 -7.88 -0.28 -22.67
CA THR A 147 -6.79 -1.23 -22.86
C THR A 147 -6.22 -1.56 -21.48
N PRO A 148 -6.27 -2.81 -21.02
CA PRO A 148 -5.75 -3.17 -19.70
C PRO A 148 -4.30 -2.72 -19.50
N TRP A 149 -4.01 -2.11 -18.33
CA TRP A 149 -2.68 -1.64 -17.94
C TRP A 149 -2.11 -0.50 -18.81
N ASP A 150 -2.91 0.13 -19.65
CA ASP A 150 -2.51 1.30 -20.45
C ASP A 150 -3.16 2.56 -19.85
N SER A 151 -2.37 3.32 -19.11
CA SER A 151 -2.86 4.51 -18.40
C SER A 151 -3.38 5.60 -19.34
N THR A 152 -2.95 5.61 -20.60
CA THR A 152 -3.43 6.59 -21.60
C THR A 152 -4.89 6.38 -22.00
N THR A 153 -5.46 5.23 -21.69
CA THR A 153 -6.85 4.85 -22.02
C THR A 153 -7.84 5.03 -20.85
N LEU A 154 -7.40 5.72 -19.82
CA LEU A 154 -8.10 5.93 -18.56
C LEU A 154 -9.32 6.84 -18.76
N VAL A 155 -10.47 6.42 -18.22
CA VAL A 155 -11.73 7.17 -18.21
C VAL A 155 -12.37 7.04 -16.84
N CYS A 156 -12.78 8.16 -16.24
CA CYS A 156 -13.49 8.14 -14.98
C CYS A 156 -14.85 7.43 -15.07
N GLU A 157 -15.16 6.59 -14.10
CA GLU A 157 -16.46 5.91 -13.97
C GLU A 157 -17.26 6.34 -12.75
N LYS A 158 -16.56 6.68 -11.64
CA LYS A 158 -17.21 6.99 -10.36
C LYS A 158 -16.28 7.73 -9.41
N ILE A 159 -16.83 8.73 -8.75
CA ILE A 159 -16.32 9.27 -7.49
C ILE A 159 -17.16 8.64 -6.37
N TYR A 160 -16.52 7.93 -5.45
CA TYR A 160 -17.16 7.39 -4.26
C TYR A 160 -16.70 8.19 -3.04
N GLU A 161 -17.62 8.98 -2.48
CA GLU A 161 -17.39 9.67 -1.22
C GLU A 161 -17.40 8.66 -0.09
N VAL A 162 -16.31 8.62 0.68
CA VAL A 162 -16.18 7.73 1.82
C VAL A 162 -17.02 8.32 2.96
N ASP A 163 -17.97 7.53 3.47
CA ASP A 163 -18.77 7.96 4.62
C ASP A 163 -17.91 7.95 5.88
N VAL A 164 -17.66 9.12 6.41
CA VAL A 164 -16.84 9.37 7.61
C VAL A 164 -17.69 9.86 8.80
N THR A 165 -19.02 9.78 8.68
CA THR A 165 -19.95 10.33 9.67
C THR A 165 -20.09 9.51 10.95
N ASP A 166 -19.52 8.29 11.00
CA ASP A 166 -19.58 7.38 12.16
C ASP A 166 -18.97 7.94 13.45
N SER A 167 -18.15 9.00 13.35
CA SER A 167 -17.48 9.59 14.52
C SER A 167 -18.43 10.41 15.41
N GLY A 168 -19.62 10.77 14.93
CA GLY A 168 -20.53 11.70 15.62
C GLY A 168 -19.99 13.12 15.73
N LYS A 169 -18.88 13.44 15.08
CA LYS A 169 -18.26 14.76 15.01
C LYS A 169 -18.61 15.45 13.69
N ASN A 170 -18.77 16.76 13.73
CA ASN A 170 -19.00 17.61 12.55
C ASN A 170 -18.05 18.81 12.64
N PRO A 171 -17.00 18.93 11.76
CA PRO A 171 -16.67 18.04 10.67
C PRO A 171 -16.18 16.66 11.15
N PRO A 172 -16.29 15.62 10.29
CA PRO A 172 -15.83 14.29 10.63
C PRO A 172 -14.31 14.27 10.90
N ASP A 173 -13.88 13.40 11.83
CA ASP A 173 -12.46 13.31 12.22
C ASP A 173 -11.55 12.79 11.09
N GLU A 174 -12.10 12.05 10.12
CA GLU A 174 -11.37 11.53 8.96
C GLU A 174 -11.44 12.54 7.82
N ASP A 175 -10.62 13.58 7.91
CA ASP A 175 -10.52 14.63 6.90
C ASP A 175 -9.66 14.26 5.68
N GLN A 176 -9.03 13.07 5.68
CA GLN A 176 -8.06 12.69 4.65
C GLN A 176 -8.00 11.18 4.44
N VAL A 177 -8.61 10.68 3.37
CA VAL A 177 -8.40 9.29 2.91
C VAL A 177 -7.10 9.20 2.12
N ARG A 178 -6.17 8.37 2.61
CA ARG A 178 -4.82 8.25 2.04
C ARG A 178 -4.44 6.83 1.67
N THR A 179 -5.13 5.84 2.23
CA THR A 179 -4.81 4.45 2.02
C THR A 179 -5.91 3.74 1.25
N LEU A 180 -5.55 2.70 0.53
CA LEU A 180 -6.50 1.88 -0.21
C LEU A 180 -5.95 0.45 -0.32
N ALA A 181 -6.80 -0.51 -0.07
CA ALA A 181 -6.55 -1.91 -0.40
C ALA A 181 -7.86 -2.60 -0.78
N PHE A 182 -7.78 -3.66 -1.56
CA PHE A 182 -8.89 -4.55 -1.84
C PHE A 182 -8.59 -5.96 -1.36
N LYS A 183 -9.63 -6.68 -0.96
CA LYS A 183 -9.56 -8.13 -0.91
C LYS A 183 -9.30 -8.65 -2.32
N PRO A 184 -8.48 -9.70 -2.54
CA PRO A 184 -8.10 -10.17 -3.87
C PRO A 184 -9.27 -10.50 -4.81
N ASP A 185 -10.41 -10.92 -4.27
CA ASP A 185 -11.63 -11.18 -5.04
C ASP A 185 -12.45 -9.90 -5.35
N GLY A 186 -12.02 -8.75 -4.84
CA GLY A 186 -12.68 -7.46 -5.07
C GLY A 186 -13.99 -7.23 -4.34
N THR A 187 -14.42 -8.15 -3.50
CA THR A 187 -15.69 -8.04 -2.77
C THR A 187 -15.64 -7.08 -1.58
N ARG A 188 -14.42 -6.68 -1.16
CA ARG A 188 -14.21 -5.79 -0.03
C ARG A 188 -13.13 -4.76 -0.32
N MET A 189 -13.38 -3.51 0.05
CA MET A 189 -12.46 -2.38 -0.01
C MET A 189 -12.11 -1.91 1.40
N PHE A 190 -10.86 -1.48 1.60
CA PHE A 190 -10.36 -0.95 2.85
C PHE A 190 -9.76 0.43 2.61
N VAL A 191 -10.13 1.39 3.46
CA VAL A 191 -9.61 2.77 3.40
C VAL A 191 -9.28 3.26 4.80
N GLY A 192 -8.28 4.13 4.89
CA GLY A 192 -7.87 4.78 6.13
C GLY A 192 -7.13 6.08 5.83
N GLY A 193 -6.86 6.86 6.85
CA GLY A 193 -6.29 8.16 6.65
C GLY A 193 -5.53 8.72 7.85
N LYS A 194 -5.61 10.04 8.05
CA LYS A 194 -4.76 10.75 9.01
C LYS A 194 -5.42 10.92 10.38
N ALA A 195 -6.71 11.22 10.44
CA ALA A 195 -7.28 11.80 11.65
C ALA A 195 -7.70 10.78 12.71
N GLU A 196 -8.39 9.71 12.34
CA GLU A 196 -8.93 8.75 13.31
C GLU A 196 -8.00 7.60 13.67
N HIS A 197 -6.92 7.39 12.91
CA HIS A 197 -6.01 6.24 13.08
C HIS A 197 -6.75 4.89 13.06
N LYS A 198 -7.72 4.78 12.16
CA LYS A 198 -8.55 3.61 11.94
C LYS A 198 -8.61 3.26 10.47
N ILE A 199 -9.00 2.04 10.18
CA ILE A 199 -9.28 1.56 8.84
C ILE A 199 -10.75 1.18 8.78
N ARG A 200 -11.43 1.62 7.73
CA ARG A 200 -12.81 1.28 7.41
C ARG A 200 -12.83 0.21 6.33
N GLN A 201 -13.70 -0.76 6.46
CA GLN A 201 -13.97 -1.73 5.41
C GLN A 201 -15.37 -1.52 4.83
N TYR A 202 -15.48 -1.75 3.53
CA TYR A 202 -16.71 -1.65 2.75
C TYR A 202 -16.91 -2.90 1.94
N ASP A 203 -18.11 -3.47 1.98
CA ASP A 203 -18.48 -4.59 1.13
C ASP A 203 -19.07 -4.09 -0.19
N LEU A 204 -18.61 -4.66 -1.30
CA LEU A 204 -19.01 -4.28 -2.66
C LEU A 204 -19.98 -5.32 -3.22
N ALA A 205 -21.15 -4.87 -3.70
CA ALA A 205 -22.16 -5.74 -4.32
C ALA A 205 -21.65 -6.39 -5.62
N THR A 206 -20.79 -5.68 -6.36
CA THR A 206 -20.06 -6.23 -7.52
C THR A 206 -18.57 -6.06 -7.30
N PRO A 207 -17.75 -7.12 -7.43
CA PRO A 207 -16.31 -7.04 -7.23
C PRO A 207 -15.64 -5.92 -8.04
N PHE A 208 -14.82 -5.10 -7.36
CA PHE A 208 -14.11 -3.98 -7.96
C PHE A 208 -15.01 -2.98 -8.71
N ASP A 209 -16.25 -2.74 -8.23
CA ASP A 209 -17.18 -1.78 -8.84
C ASP A 209 -17.88 -0.91 -7.80
N LEU A 210 -17.44 0.34 -7.68
CA LEU A 210 -18.00 1.31 -6.72
C LEU A 210 -19.35 1.90 -7.18
N ARG A 211 -19.83 1.57 -8.39
CA ARG A 211 -21.13 2.02 -8.93
C ARG A 211 -22.29 1.15 -8.45
N SER A 212 -22.01 -0.10 -8.06
CA SER A 212 -23.03 -1.14 -7.87
C SER A 212 -23.47 -1.40 -6.44
N GLY A 213 -23.27 -0.45 -5.56
CA GLY A 213 -23.62 -0.57 -4.14
C GLY A 213 -22.37 -0.90 -3.29
N VAL A 214 -22.05 0.04 -2.43
CA VAL A 214 -20.99 -0.05 -1.43
C VAL A 214 -21.63 0.10 -0.08
N THR A 215 -21.42 -0.85 0.82
CA THR A 215 -22.01 -0.85 2.16
C THR A 215 -20.93 -0.89 3.24
N PRO A 216 -21.04 -0.08 4.32
CA PRO A 216 -20.12 -0.17 5.45
C PRO A 216 -20.11 -1.58 6.03
N GLY A 217 -18.91 -2.17 6.18
CA GLY A 217 -18.71 -3.53 6.69
C GLY A 217 -18.03 -3.58 8.06
N GLY A 218 -17.54 -2.44 8.56
CA GLY A 218 -16.93 -2.34 9.88
C GLY A 218 -15.72 -1.39 9.94
N ILE A 219 -15.24 -1.15 11.15
CA ILE A 219 -14.14 -0.25 11.45
C ILE A 219 -13.15 -0.98 12.37
N SER A 220 -11.85 -0.80 12.16
CA SER A 220 -10.82 -1.36 13.03
C SER A 220 -10.88 -0.76 14.45
N GLY A 221 -10.30 -1.45 15.42
CA GLY A 221 -9.86 -0.82 16.66
C GLY A 221 -8.90 0.34 16.39
N ALA A 222 -8.61 1.13 17.42
CA ALA A 222 -7.62 2.20 17.31
C ALA A 222 -6.25 1.60 16.99
N LEU A 223 -5.60 2.14 15.96
CA LEU A 223 -4.22 1.81 15.61
C LEU A 223 -3.25 2.51 16.57
N SER A 224 -2.01 2.06 16.57
CA SER A 224 -0.94 2.69 17.33
C SER A 224 -0.76 4.16 16.94
N SER A 225 -0.37 5.01 17.91
CA SER A 225 0.09 6.37 17.61
C SER A 225 1.31 6.40 16.66
N ALA A 226 2.01 5.28 16.50
CA ALA A 226 3.07 5.13 15.50
C ALA A 226 2.56 5.11 14.06
N ASP A 227 1.27 4.83 13.85
CA ASP A 227 0.63 4.83 12.54
C ASP A 227 -0.08 6.16 12.23
N ASN A 228 0.24 7.21 12.98
CA ASN A 228 -0.21 8.55 12.70
C ASN A 228 0.12 8.91 11.25
N ASN A 229 -0.85 9.50 10.55
CA ASN A 229 -0.62 9.95 9.19
C ASN A 229 -0.30 8.79 8.22
N MET A 230 -1.13 7.75 8.24
CA MET A 230 -1.03 6.60 7.34
C MET A 230 -0.88 7.05 5.88
N ARG A 231 -0.02 6.38 5.14
CA ARG A 231 0.25 6.66 3.72
C ARG A 231 -0.15 5.51 2.81
N ASN A 232 -0.07 4.28 3.27
CA ASN A 232 -0.63 3.13 2.61
C ASN A 232 -0.87 1.98 3.60
N ILE A 233 -1.70 1.03 3.16
CA ILE A 233 -1.95 -0.25 3.81
C ILE A 233 -1.87 -1.36 2.77
N GLN A 234 -1.44 -2.55 3.17
CA GLN A 234 -1.50 -3.74 2.32
C GLN A 234 -1.63 -5.00 3.16
N PHE A 235 -2.50 -5.91 2.72
CA PHE A 235 -2.60 -7.24 3.30
C PHE A 235 -1.57 -8.18 2.69
N ASN A 236 -1.13 -9.17 3.47
CA ASN A 236 -0.48 -10.33 2.89
C ASN A 236 -1.47 -11.15 2.05
N PRO A 237 -1.00 -12.07 1.18
CA PRO A 237 -1.88 -12.77 0.22
C PRO A 237 -3.02 -13.59 0.84
N ASP A 238 -2.88 -14.07 2.06
CA ASP A 238 -3.94 -14.83 2.76
C ASP A 238 -4.85 -13.95 3.63
N GLY A 239 -4.56 -12.65 3.75
CA GLY A 239 -5.35 -11.67 4.50
C GLY A 239 -5.25 -11.77 6.02
N THR A 240 -4.33 -12.55 6.55
CA THR A 240 -4.14 -12.72 8.00
C THR A 240 -3.22 -11.68 8.63
N GLN A 241 -2.51 -10.90 7.79
CA GLN A 241 -1.63 -9.83 8.22
C GLN A 241 -1.90 -8.55 7.43
N LEU A 242 -1.81 -7.42 8.12
CA LEU A 242 -1.93 -6.08 7.55
C LEU A 242 -0.66 -5.29 7.84
N PHE A 243 -0.07 -4.75 6.79
CA PHE A 243 1.06 -3.84 6.86
C PHE A 243 0.57 -2.40 6.73
N ILE A 244 1.08 -1.53 7.59
CA ILE A 244 0.74 -0.10 7.63
C ILE A 244 2.03 0.70 7.68
N ALA A 245 2.11 1.76 6.90
CA ALA A 245 3.21 2.71 6.99
C ALA A 245 2.71 4.15 6.87
N GLY A 246 3.39 5.05 7.57
CA GLY A 246 3.10 6.48 7.59
C GLY A 246 4.34 7.34 7.43
N ASN A 247 4.16 8.65 7.24
CA ASN A 247 5.26 9.55 6.92
C ASN A 247 6.02 10.11 8.15
N GLN A 248 5.59 9.79 9.36
CA GLN A 248 6.26 10.33 10.56
C GLN A 248 7.40 9.46 11.08
N ASN A 249 7.52 8.25 10.57
CA ASN A 249 8.53 7.29 10.99
C ASN A 249 9.08 6.54 9.79
N THR A 250 10.34 6.16 9.84
CA THR A 250 10.98 5.26 8.87
C THR A 250 10.53 3.80 9.05
N ARG A 251 9.32 3.58 9.54
CA ARG A 251 8.87 2.29 10.07
C ARG A 251 7.60 1.83 9.38
N MET A 252 7.52 0.52 9.27
CA MET A 252 6.33 -0.21 8.86
C MET A 252 5.85 -1.08 10.03
N ASN A 253 4.57 -1.03 10.34
CA ASN A 253 3.95 -1.88 11.35
C ASN A 253 3.15 -3.00 10.70
N LYS A 254 3.29 -4.21 11.24
CA LYS A 254 2.55 -5.40 10.84
C LYS A 254 1.62 -5.84 11.95
N TYR A 255 0.34 -5.88 11.67
CA TYR A 255 -0.73 -6.36 12.54
C TYR A 255 -1.22 -7.73 12.08
N ASN A 256 -1.68 -8.57 13.02
CA ASN A 256 -2.33 -9.82 12.70
C ASN A 256 -3.86 -9.66 12.76
N LEU A 257 -4.57 -10.42 11.93
CA LEU A 257 -6.02 -10.54 11.95
C LEU A 257 -6.40 -11.96 12.34
N SER A 258 -7.38 -12.11 13.25
CA SER A 258 -7.89 -13.44 13.62
C SER A 258 -8.84 -14.01 12.55
N THR A 259 -9.44 -13.16 11.74
CA THR A 259 -10.22 -13.52 10.56
C THR A 259 -9.65 -12.81 9.34
N ALA A 260 -9.30 -13.57 8.30
CA ALA A 260 -8.68 -13.04 7.10
C ALA A 260 -9.54 -11.93 6.45
N TYR A 261 -8.91 -10.81 6.10
CA TYR A 261 -9.56 -9.65 5.48
C TYR A 261 -10.75 -9.07 6.29
N ASP A 262 -10.75 -9.24 7.60
CA ASP A 262 -11.74 -8.61 8.49
C ASP A 262 -11.02 -7.72 9.51
N ILE A 263 -10.99 -6.40 9.24
CA ILE A 263 -10.27 -5.43 10.08
C ILE A 263 -10.88 -5.25 11.47
N THR A 264 -12.12 -5.69 11.68
CA THR A 264 -12.72 -5.67 13.02
C THR A 264 -12.05 -6.65 13.98
N THR A 265 -11.27 -7.61 13.40
CA THR A 265 -10.51 -8.63 14.13
C THR A 265 -9.02 -8.31 14.24
N LEU A 266 -8.63 -7.08 13.90
CA LEU A 266 -7.24 -6.63 13.94
C LEU A 266 -6.71 -6.66 15.38
N SER A 267 -5.53 -7.26 15.55
CA SER A 267 -4.85 -7.31 16.85
C SER A 267 -4.46 -5.92 17.33
N SER A 268 -4.50 -5.68 18.62
CA SER A 268 -3.93 -4.46 19.24
C SER A 268 -2.39 -4.51 19.31
N SER A 269 -1.77 -5.68 19.19
CA SER A 269 -0.33 -5.87 19.15
C SER A 269 0.18 -5.90 17.71
N PHE A 270 1.37 -5.37 17.49
CA PHE A 270 2.01 -5.28 16.18
C PHE A 270 3.51 -5.53 16.25
N THR A 271 4.11 -5.85 15.13
CA THR A 271 5.57 -5.93 14.94
C THR A 271 6.01 -4.75 14.10
N THR A 272 7.07 -4.07 14.52
CA THR A 272 7.63 -2.93 13.80
C THR A 272 8.89 -3.33 13.05
N PHE A 273 9.00 -2.88 11.81
CA PHE A 273 10.18 -2.99 10.95
C PHE A 273 10.75 -1.60 10.69
N ASP A 274 12.05 -1.42 10.89
CA ASP A 274 12.75 -0.18 10.55
C ASP A 274 13.31 -0.29 9.12
N LEU A 275 12.85 0.60 8.24
CA LEU A 275 13.28 0.67 6.84
C LEU A 275 14.50 1.60 6.65
N GLY A 276 14.96 2.23 7.73
CA GLY A 276 16.11 3.13 7.73
C GLY A 276 15.80 4.55 7.24
N SER A 277 16.77 5.44 7.42
CA SER A 277 16.61 6.89 7.17
C SER A 277 16.29 7.28 5.72
N ARG A 278 16.49 6.36 4.75
CA ARG A 278 16.16 6.58 3.33
C ARG A 278 14.67 6.76 3.08
N THR A 279 13.83 6.23 3.97
CA THR A 279 12.37 6.31 3.85
C THR A 279 11.77 7.42 4.71
N ASN A 280 12.58 8.42 5.09
CA ASN A 280 12.04 9.64 5.68
C ASN A 280 10.95 10.19 4.77
N ASN A 281 9.84 10.63 5.39
CA ASN A 281 8.67 11.12 4.66
C ASN A 281 8.14 10.13 3.61
N MET A 282 7.87 8.89 4.03
CA MET A 282 7.27 7.86 3.20
C MET A 282 5.90 8.33 2.67
N MET A 283 5.69 8.15 1.37
CA MET A 283 4.46 8.58 0.68
C MET A 283 3.57 7.42 0.24
N GLY A 284 4.14 6.23 0.07
CA GLY A 284 3.43 5.00 -0.27
C GLY A 284 4.37 3.82 -0.25
N PHE A 285 3.80 2.63 -0.28
CA PHE A 285 4.58 1.40 -0.42
C PHE A 285 3.75 0.32 -1.12
N ILE A 286 4.42 -0.70 -1.64
CA ILE A 286 3.79 -1.90 -2.16
C ILE A 286 4.71 -3.11 -2.00
N PHE A 287 4.14 -4.22 -1.52
CA PHE A 287 4.75 -5.54 -1.67
C PHE A 287 4.39 -6.08 -3.05
N ALA A 288 5.39 -6.46 -3.81
CA ALA A 288 5.25 -6.98 -5.15
C ALA A 288 6.01 -8.30 -5.33
N SER A 289 5.96 -8.88 -6.53
CA SER A 289 6.63 -10.15 -6.83
C SER A 289 6.32 -11.25 -5.82
N ASN A 290 5.01 -11.50 -5.57
CA ASN A 290 4.54 -12.49 -4.59
C ASN A 290 5.07 -12.25 -3.16
N PHE A 291 5.13 -10.99 -2.74
CA PHE A 291 5.62 -10.62 -1.41
C PHE A 291 7.11 -10.89 -1.16
N THR A 292 7.93 -10.97 -2.21
CA THR A 292 9.40 -11.11 -2.09
C THR A 292 10.13 -9.78 -2.17
N LYS A 293 9.44 -8.73 -2.62
CA LYS A 293 10.00 -7.37 -2.75
C LYS A 293 9.06 -6.35 -2.13
N LEU A 294 9.65 -5.34 -1.49
CA LEU A 294 8.97 -4.14 -1.02
C LEU A 294 9.51 -2.93 -1.77
N PHE A 295 8.60 -2.11 -2.29
CA PHE A 295 8.92 -0.81 -2.87
C PHE A 295 8.29 0.29 -2.03
N VAL A 296 9.06 1.34 -1.78
CA VAL A 296 8.65 2.48 -0.95
C VAL A 296 8.89 3.76 -1.73
N THR A 297 7.90 4.63 -1.80
CA THR A 297 8.07 5.99 -2.31
C THR A 297 8.33 6.95 -1.16
N SER A 298 9.27 7.87 -1.34
CA SER A 298 9.59 8.92 -0.39
C SER A 298 9.72 10.28 -1.07
N ASP A 299 9.41 11.32 -0.31
CA ASP A 299 9.49 12.71 -0.70
C ASP A 299 10.19 13.45 0.45
N ASP A 300 11.28 14.17 0.24
CA ASP A 300 11.99 14.87 1.31
C ASP A 300 11.26 16.12 1.83
N GLY A 301 10.15 16.48 1.17
CA GLY A 301 9.26 17.57 1.59
C GLY A 301 9.69 18.97 1.14
N ASN A 302 10.77 19.09 0.41
CA ASN A 302 11.28 20.40 0.03
C ASN A 302 10.60 20.99 -1.20
N ASN A 303 9.77 20.31 -1.93
CA ASN A 303 9.06 20.79 -3.15
C ASN A 303 9.93 21.68 -4.07
N ASP A 304 11.24 21.60 -3.94
CA ASP A 304 12.15 22.31 -4.80
C ASP A 304 12.60 21.39 -5.95
N ASP A 305 12.81 21.97 -7.11
CA ASP A 305 13.29 21.25 -8.29
C ASP A 305 14.76 20.75 -8.12
N SER A 306 15.24 20.56 -6.89
CA SER A 306 16.65 20.20 -6.62
C SER A 306 17.01 18.79 -7.08
N GLY A 307 16.02 18.00 -7.48
CA GLY A 307 16.22 16.72 -8.16
C GLY A 307 16.59 15.54 -7.25
N ASN A 308 16.57 15.72 -5.92
CA ASN A 308 16.93 14.67 -4.98
C ASN A 308 15.72 14.11 -4.18
N ASP A 309 14.54 14.67 -4.35
CA ASP A 309 13.48 14.64 -3.38
C ASP A 309 12.50 13.49 -3.56
N ASN A 310 12.24 13.06 -4.79
CA ASN A 310 11.27 12.01 -5.08
C ASN A 310 11.99 10.73 -5.47
N GLN A 311 11.90 9.73 -4.60
CA GLN A 311 12.66 8.50 -4.72
C GLN A 311 11.77 7.27 -4.58
N ILE A 312 12.20 6.18 -5.20
CA ILE A 312 11.66 4.84 -5.00
C ILE A 312 12.78 3.98 -4.45
N HIS A 313 12.53 3.33 -3.32
CA HIS A 313 13.46 2.41 -2.66
C HIS A 313 12.96 0.97 -2.83
N GLU A 314 13.85 0.07 -3.20
CA GLU A 314 13.59 -1.36 -3.35
C GLU A 314 14.26 -2.12 -2.21
N TYR A 315 13.53 -3.06 -1.62
CA TYR A 315 13.98 -4.00 -0.60
C TYR A 315 13.62 -5.43 -1.01
N GLU A 316 14.46 -6.39 -0.62
CA GLU A 316 14.16 -7.84 -0.61
C GLU A 316 13.71 -8.25 0.79
N ILE A 317 12.85 -9.32 0.84
CA ILE A 317 12.24 -9.86 2.05
C ILE A 317 12.76 -11.27 2.29
#